data_0c172f7e238ac9518f76c264589c623a
#
_entry.id   0c172f7e238ac9518f76c264589c623a
#
_cell.length_a   1.000
_cell.length_b   1.000
_cell.length_c   1.000
_cell.angle_alpha   90.00
_cell.angle_beta   90.00
_cell.angle_gamma   90.00
#
_symmetry.space_group_name_H-M   'P 1'
#
loop_
_entity.id
_entity.type
_entity.pdbx_description
1 polymer ?
#
loop_
_entity_poly.entity_id
_entity_poly.type
_entity_poly.pdbx_seq_one_letter_code
_entity_poly.pdbx_strand_id
1 'polypeptide(L)'
;MFEFTHTFAHSEVAVPELISRISPMAVAVSLPAWLDLAAVIVGSLAGVGEASRRKLDAVGFVGLALICGLGGGLVRDIMMQRGGVYMLESPYAIPASVITGCLGFLFPHALSHVPGLLEWVDITAVALFAAVGTDKALVNGYLPASCVLMGIMTGVGGGMLRDVFLGDVPKIFQRSNLYALCAIGGAVTYWFAAVSADINKVWAMLLCVAVTIGMRRWSLRYNVMSPADVNLSPHVKRQVHRIA
;
A
#
# COMPACT_ATOMS: atom_id res chain seq x y z
N MET A 1 -41.40 12.23 20.72
CA MET A 1 -40.15 13.01 20.73
C MET A 1 -39.15 12.10 21.45
N PHE A 2 -38.35 11.37 20.70
CA PHE A 2 -37.64 10.18 21.19
C PHE A 2 -36.24 10.56 21.73
N GLU A 3 -35.99 10.17 22.96
CA GLU A 3 -34.66 10.18 23.59
C GLU A 3 -33.80 9.08 22.96
N PHE A 4 -32.84 9.47 22.14
CA PHE A 4 -31.83 8.57 21.55
C PHE A 4 -30.39 9.08 21.76
N THR A 5 -30.13 9.75 22.87
CA THR A 5 -28.84 10.46 23.10
C THR A 5 -27.97 9.89 24.22
N HIS A 6 -28.26 8.74 24.82
CA HIS A 6 -27.52 8.30 26.02
C HIS A 6 -26.70 6.99 25.94
N THR A 7 -26.57 6.35 24.76
CA THR A 7 -25.89 5.03 24.73
C THR A 7 -24.46 5.04 24.12
N PHE A 8 -23.96 6.19 23.64
CA PHE A 8 -22.61 6.26 23.06
C PHE A 8 -21.50 6.82 23.96
N ALA A 9 -21.81 7.17 25.22
CA ALA A 9 -20.87 7.86 26.11
C ALA A 9 -19.91 6.92 26.89
N HIS A 10 -20.07 5.61 26.85
CA HIS A 10 -19.27 4.70 27.68
C HIS A 10 -18.12 3.95 26.97
N SER A 11 -17.93 4.14 25.66
CA SER A 11 -16.82 3.50 24.94
C SER A 11 -15.58 4.39 24.76
N GLU A 12 -15.64 5.68 25.11
CA GLU A 12 -14.50 6.61 24.96
C GLU A 12 -13.42 6.47 26.04
N VAL A 13 -13.72 5.81 27.16
CA VAL A 13 -12.79 5.77 28.31
C VAL A 13 -11.69 4.71 28.16
N ALA A 14 -11.90 3.66 27.38
CA ALA A 14 -10.93 2.57 27.24
C ALA A 14 -9.82 2.84 26.19
N VAL A 15 -10.05 3.71 25.22
CA VAL A 15 -9.14 3.96 24.11
C VAL A 15 -7.91 4.79 24.51
N PRO A 16 -8.04 5.87 25.31
CA PRO A 16 -6.87 6.63 25.81
C PRO A 16 -5.97 5.80 26.72
N GLU A 17 -6.54 4.92 27.53
CA GLU A 17 -5.79 4.06 28.44
C GLU A 17 -5.05 2.94 27.73
N LEU A 18 -5.60 2.41 26.64
CA LEU A 18 -4.91 1.47 25.76
C LEU A 18 -3.75 2.13 25.02
N ILE A 19 -3.93 3.38 24.57
CA ILE A 19 -2.89 4.17 23.90
C ILE A 19 -1.77 4.55 24.86
N SER A 20 -2.08 4.85 26.14
CA SER A 20 -1.07 5.20 27.14
C SER A 20 -0.20 4.02 27.58
N ARG A 21 -0.66 2.78 27.37
CA ARG A 21 0.10 1.54 27.61
C ARG A 21 1.01 1.14 26.44
N ILE A 22 0.77 1.70 25.24
CA ILE A 22 1.71 1.58 24.12
C ILE A 22 2.89 2.48 24.46
N SER A 23 4.02 1.87 24.81
CA SER A 23 5.23 2.56 25.32
C SER A 23 5.50 3.85 24.52
N PRO A 24 5.50 5.05 25.15
CA PRO A 24 5.68 6.31 24.45
C PRO A 24 7.03 6.43 23.75
N MET A 25 7.98 5.55 24.06
CA MET A 25 9.33 5.54 23.51
C MET A 25 9.42 4.88 22.13
N ALA A 26 8.61 3.87 21.83
CA ALA A 26 8.60 3.18 20.53
C ALA A 26 7.92 4.02 19.43
N VAL A 27 7.07 4.96 19.79
CA VAL A 27 6.26 5.79 18.87
C VAL A 27 7.02 7.05 18.41
N ALA A 28 8.03 7.51 19.16
CA ALA A 28 8.66 8.81 18.94
C ALA A 28 9.66 8.88 17.77
N VAL A 29 10.16 7.74 17.26
CA VAL A 29 11.18 7.69 16.21
C VAL A 29 10.55 7.22 14.90
N SER A 30 10.45 8.11 13.92
CA SER A 30 10.03 7.72 12.55
C SER A 30 11.08 6.86 11.85
N LEU A 31 10.65 6.08 10.85
CA LEU A 31 11.59 5.44 9.93
C LEU A 31 12.52 6.48 9.31
N PRO A 32 13.79 6.13 9.03
CA PRO A 32 14.72 7.04 8.37
C PRO A 32 14.19 7.54 7.02
N ALA A 33 14.34 8.84 6.74
CA ALA A 33 13.81 9.48 5.54
C ALA A 33 14.33 8.87 4.22
N TRP A 34 15.50 8.22 4.22
CA TRP A 34 16.03 7.54 3.04
C TRP A 34 15.17 6.32 2.62
N LEU A 35 14.40 5.74 3.55
CA LEU A 35 13.49 4.63 3.25
C LEU A 35 12.26 5.09 2.48
N ASP A 36 11.72 6.27 2.80
CA ASP A 36 10.69 6.93 1.98
C ASP A 36 11.22 7.15 0.55
N LEU A 37 12.45 7.67 0.43
CA LEU A 37 13.06 7.89 -0.88
C LEU A 37 13.30 6.58 -1.65
N ALA A 38 13.73 5.53 -0.97
CA ALA A 38 13.87 4.19 -1.57
C ALA A 38 12.52 3.66 -2.07
N ALA A 39 11.44 3.82 -1.28
CA ALA A 39 10.09 3.45 -1.69
C ALA A 39 9.64 4.24 -2.93
N VAL A 40 9.91 5.55 -2.98
CA VAL A 40 9.65 6.39 -4.15
C VAL A 40 10.37 5.88 -5.40
N ILE A 41 11.68 5.59 -5.30
CA ILE A 41 12.46 5.09 -6.44
C ILE A 41 11.92 3.76 -6.94
N VAL A 42 11.66 2.80 -6.03
CA VAL A 42 11.15 1.48 -6.40
C VAL A 42 9.72 1.58 -6.97
N GLY A 43 8.88 2.44 -6.40
CA GLY A 43 7.55 2.74 -6.95
C GLY A 43 7.61 3.39 -8.34
N SER A 44 8.54 4.32 -8.55
CA SER A 44 8.77 4.94 -9.86
C SER A 44 9.23 3.92 -10.90
N LEU A 45 10.09 2.96 -10.53
CA LEU A 45 10.51 1.85 -11.41
C LEU A 45 9.32 0.96 -11.79
N ALA A 46 8.36 0.73 -10.89
CA ALA A 46 7.13 0.01 -11.23
C ALA A 46 6.30 0.77 -12.29
N GLY A 47 6.24 2.11 -12.18
CA GLY A 47 5.62 2.98 -13.19
C GLY A 47 6.32 2.93 -14.54
N VAL A 48 7.65 3.03 -14.54
CA VAL A 48 8.50 2.89 -15.73
C VAL A 48 8.27 1.55 -16.42
N GLY A 49 8.21 0.47 -15.67
CA GLY A 49 7.94 -0.86 -16.23
C GLY A 49 6.60 -0.96 -16.94
N GLU A 50 5.55 -0.35 -16.39
CA GLU A 50 4.23 -0.32 -17.05
C GLU A 50 4.23 0.61 -18.27
N ALA A 51 4.93 1.77 -18.21
CA ALA A 51 5.10 2.67 -19.36
C ALA A 51 5.82 1.96 -20.51
N SER A 52 6.86 1.17 -20.21
CA SER A 52 7.60 0.38 -21.20
C SER A 52 6.71 -0.69 -21.85
N ARG A 53 5.89 -1.41 -21.06
CA ARG A 53 4.93 -2.40 -21.59
C ARG A 53 3.93 -1.80 -22.54
N ARG A 54 3.47 -0.57 -22.28
CA ARG A 54 2.48 0.16 -23.10
C ARG A 54 3.10 0.98 -24.20
N LYS A 55 4.45 0.99 -24.31
CA LYS A 55 5.19 1.76 -25.31
C LYS A 55 4.82 3.25 -25.32
N LEU A 56 4.73 3.84 -24.13
CA LEU A 56 4.39 5.26 -23.99
C LEU A 56 5.57 6.15 -24.42
N ASP A 57 5.28 7.42 -24.58
CA ASP A 57 6.28 8.46 -24.86
C ASP A 57 7.03 8.92 -23.59
N ALA A 58 7.98 9.84 -23.73
CA ALA A 58 8.77 10.36 -22.62
C ALA A 58 7.88 10.95 -21.49
N VAL A 59 6.82 11.65 -21.86
CA VAL A 59 5.88 12.25 -20.89
C VAL A 59 5.13 11.16 -20.13
N GLY A 60 4.72 10.11 -20.82
CA GLY A 60 4.09 8.93 -20.21
C GLY A 60 5.00 8.20 -19.24
N PHE A 61 6.30 8.04 -19.57
CA PHE A 61 7.28 7.42 -18.65
C PHE A 61 7.45 8.24 -17.37
N VAL A 62 7.66 9.55 -17.50
CA VAL A 62 7.82 10.44 -16.35
C VAL A 62 6.51 10.54 -15.56
N GLY A 63 5.37 10.67 -16.24
CA GLY A 63 4.06 10.73 -15.62
C GLY A 63 3.75 9.49 -14.78
N LEU A 64 3.95 8.29 -15.34
CA LEU A 64 3.71 7.05 -14.59
C LEU A 64 4.73 6.82 -13.48
N ALA A 65 5.99 7.24 -13.66
CA ALA A 65 6.98 7.22 -12.59
C ALA A 65 6.54 8.08 -11.40
N LEU A 66 6.06 9.31 -11.66
CA LEU A 66 5.53 10.22 -10.64
C LEU A 66 4.30 9.63 -9.93
N ILE A 67 3.33 9.13 -10.70
CA ILE A 67 2.09 8.57 -10.15
C ILE A 67 2.39 7.34 -9.27
N CYS A 68 3.22 6.42 -9.73
CA CYS A 68 3.54 5.22 -8.98
C CYS A 68 4.46 5.49 -7.78
N GLY A 69 5.45 6.36 -7.96
CA GLY A 69 6.43 6.67 -6.92
C GLY A 69 5.91 7.59 -5.82
N LEU A 70 5.06 8.55 -6.15
CA LEU A 70 4.59 9.56 -5.20
C LEU A 70 3.12 9.40 -4.84
N GLY A 71 2.32 8.79 -5.71
CA GLY A 71 0.86 8.72 -5.56
C GLY A 71 0.40 7.99 -4.30
N GLY A 72 1.05 6.91 -3.91
CA GLY A 72 0.73 6.19 -2.67
C GLY A 72 0.95 7.06 -1.42
N GLY A 73 2.09 7.76 -1.36
CA GLY A 73 2.39 8.73 -0.30
C GLY A 73 1.44 9.93 -0.31
N LEU A 74 1.07 10.42 -1.49
CA LEU A 74 0.12 11.52 -1.64
C LEU A 74 -1.27 11.15 -1.09
N VAL A 75 -1.80 9.98 -1.47
CA VAL A 75 -3.08 9.48 -0.94
C VAL A 75 -3.03 9.37 0.58
N ARG A 76 -1.96 8.78 1.13
CA ARG A 76 -1.74 8.70 2.57
C ARG A 76 -1.80 10.05 3.25
N ASP A 77 -1.02 11.01 2.74
CA ASP A 77 -0.84 12.31 3.40
C ASP A 77 -2.12 13.16 3.33
N ILE A 78 -2.87 13.07 2.21
CA ILE A 78 -4.20 13.69 2.09
C ILE A 78 -5.19 13.07 3.08
N MET A 79 -5.21 11.75 3.23
CA MET A 79 -6.13 11.07 4.16
C MET A 79 -5.77 11.37 5.62
N MET A 80 -4.49 11.41 5.96
CA MET A 80 -4.04 11.66 7.32
C MET A 80 -4.22 13.11 7.75
N GLN A 81 -4.05 14.08 6.86
CA GLN A 81 -4.10 15.53 7.13
C GLN A 81 -3.21 15.97 8.31
N ARG A 82 -2.15 15.22 8.57
CA ARG A 82 -1.16 15.47 9.63
C ARG A 82 0.25 15.18 9.11
N GLY A 83 1.22 15.97 9.56
CA GLY A 83 2.62 15.75 9.26
C GLY A 83 3.03 16.10 7.83
N GLY A 84 2.29 16.98 7.15
CA GLY A 84 2.62 17.51 5.83
C GLY A 84 2.57 16.49 4.68
N VAL A 85 2.76 16.98 3.45
CA VAL A 85 2.79 16.15 2.24
C VAL A 85 4.24 15.88 1.86
N TYR A 86 4.70 14.66 2.09
CA TYR A 86 6.11 14.26 1.90
C TYR A 86 6.68 14.65 0.53
N MET A 87 5.93 14.46 -0.54
CA MET A 87 6.39 14.79 -1.89
C MET A 87 6.66 16.29 -2.10
N LEU A 88 5.99 17.17 -1.34
CA LEU A 88 6.17 18.62 -1.43
C LEU A 88 7.25 19.13 -0.45
N GLU A 89 7.44 18.45 0.66
CA GLU A 89 8.42 18.82 1.69
C GLU A 89 9.82 18.26 1.39
N SER A 90 9.90 17.09 0.76
CA SER A 90 11.17 16.47 0.42
C SER A 90 11.77 17.06 -0.86
N PRO A 91 12.97 17.68 -0.81
CA PRO A 91 13.61 18.22 -2.00
C PRO A 91 14.07 17.13 -2.99
N TYR A 92 14.08 15.86 -2.56
CA TYR A 92 14.58 14.74 -3.36
C TYR A 92 13.48 13.87 -3.97
N ALA A 93 12.27 13.89 -3.43
CA ALA A 93 11.20 12.96 -3.83
C ALA A 93 10.79 13.14 -5.30
N ILE A 94 10.42 14.35 -5.69
CA ILE A 94 10.03 14.66 -7.08
C ILE A 94 11.21 14.49 -8.04
N PRO A 95 12.42 15.06 -7.79
CA PRO A 95 13.56 14.85 -8.68
C PRO A 95 13.94 13.38 -8.86
N ALA A 96 13.94 12.58 -7.80
CA ALA A 96 14.25 11.15 -7.90
C ALA A 96 13.26 10.40 -8.80
N SER A 97 11.97 10.71 -8.67
CA SER A 97 10.93 10.11 -9.51
C SER A 97 11.08 10.53 -10.99
N VAL A 98 11.31 11.83 -11.25
CA VAL A 98 11.52 12.36 -12.61
C VAL A 98 12.77 11.73 -13.25
N ILE A 99 13.89 11.71 -12.53
CA ILE A 99 15.15 11.09 -13.01
C ILE A 99 14.90 9.61 -13.32
N THR A 100 14.20 8.87 -12.45
CA THR A 100 13.86 7.45 -12.69
C THR A 100 13.03 7.29 -13.96
N GLY A 101 12.03 8.16 -14.19
CA GLY A 101 11.22 8.17 -15.40
C GLY A 101 12.04 8.46 -16.67
N CYS A 102 12.92 9.46 -16.63
CA CYS A 102 13.80 9.82 -17.74
C CYS A 102 14.79 8.68 -18.06
N LEU A 103 15.42 8.10 -17.04
CA LEU A 103 16.33 6.96 -17.23
C LEU A 103 15.58 5.75 -17.80
N GLY A 104 14.35 5.49 -17.33
CA GLY A 104 13.49 4.44 -17.86
C GLY A 104 13.15 4.63 -19.33
N PHE A 105 12.90 5.86 -19.77
CA PHE A 105 12.69 6.19 -21.18
C PHE A 105 13.92 5.98 -22.03
N LEU A 106 15.12 6.38 -21.52
CA LEU A 106 16.39 6.21 -22.24
C LEU A 106 16.81 4.73 -22.34
N PHE A 107 16.46 3.91 -21.34
CA PHE A 107 16.82 2.50 -21.28
C PHE A 107 15.58 1.57 -21.13
N PRO A 108 14.62 1.61 -22.07
CA PRO A 108 13.35 0.90 -21.92
C PRO A 108 13.52 -0.63 -21.87
N HIS A 109 14.62 -1.15 -22.44
CA HIS A 109 14.91 -2.58 -22.46
C HIS A 109 15.51 -3.10 -21.14
N ALA A 110 16.01 -2.24 -20.26
CA ALA A 110 16.66 -2.66 -19.02
C ALA A 110 15.72 -3.48 -18.11
N LEU A 111 14.44 -3.08 -18.04
CA LEU A 111 13.42 -3.77 -17.23
C LEU A 111 12.72 -4.92 -17.97
N SER A 112 12.76 -4.94 -19.30
CA SER A 112 12.04 -5.93 -20.11
C SER A 112 12.79 -7.26 -20.29
N HIS A 113 14.11 -7.26 -20.05
CA HIS A 113 14.95 -8.44 -20.29
C HIS A 113 14.76 -9.57 -19.27
N VAL A 114 14.26 -9.27 -18.05
CA VAL A 114 14.08 -10.29 -17.01
C VAL A 114 12.60 -10.61 -16.83
N PRO A 115 12.16 -11.84 -17.20
CA PRO A 115 10.78 -12.25 -17.00
C PRO A 115 10.37 -12.14 -15.52
N GLY A 116 9.27 -11.47 -15.24
CA GLY A 116 8.77 -11.31 -13.87
C GLY A 116 9.42 -10.19 -13.06
N LEU A 117 10.46 -9.50 -13.55
CA LEU A 117 11.10 -8.40 -12.83
C LEU A 117 10.11 -7.30 -12.45
N LEU A 118 9.20 -6.95 -13.36
CA LEU A 118 8.18 -5.94 -13.13
C LEU A 118 7.26 -6.31 -11.95
N GLU A 119 6.90 -7.59 -11.84
CA GLU A 119 6.10 -8.07 -10.72
C GLU A 119 6.86 -8.01 -9.39
N TRP A 120 8.17 -8.30 -9.41
CA TRP A 120 9.03 -8.18 -8.24
C TRP A 120 9.18 -6.72 -7.80
N VAL A 121 9.38 -5.80 -8.73
CA VAL A 121 9.47 -4.37 -8.44
C VAL A 121 8.16 -3.85 -7.87
N ASP A 122 7.02 -4.22 -8.47
CA ASP A 122 5.68 -3.82 -8.02
C ASP A 122 5.41 -4.29 -6.58
N ILE A 123 5.64 -5.57 -6.26
CA ILE A 123 5.39 -6.09 -4.91
C ILE A 123 6.37 -5.53 -3.87
N THR A 124 7.62 -5.26 -4.26
CA THR A 124 8.59 -4.63 -3.38
C THR A 124 8.19 -3.18 -3.08
N ALA A 125 7.70 -2.44 -4.08
CA ALA A 125 7.14 -1.11 -3.87
C ALA A 125 5.97 -1.15 -2.89
N VAL A 126 5.00 -2.06 -3.09
CA VAL A 126 3.87 -2.25 -2.18
C VAL A 126 4.33 -2.53 -0.75
N ALA A 127 5.32 -3.40 -0.58
CA ALA A 127 5.84 -3.78 0.73
C ALA A 127 6.51 -2.60 1.46
N LEU A 128 7.35 -1.84 0.75
CA LEU A 128 8.02 -0.65 1.30
C LEU A 128 7.01 0.42 1.69
N PHE A 129 6.08 0.75 0.79
CA PHE A 129 5.06 1.74 1.05
C PHE A 129 4.08 1.32 2.16
N ALA A 130 3.77 0.02 2.29
CA ALA A 130 2.95 -0.48 3.39
C ALA A 130 3.64 -0.27 4.73
N ALA A 131 4.93 -0.57 4.84
CA ALA A 131 5.70 -0.32 6.06
C ALA A 131 5.76 1.17 6.40
N VAL A 132 6.16 2.01 5.44
CA VAL A 132 6.28 3.48 5.61
C VAL A 132 4.94 4.11 5.96
N GLY A 133 3.85 3.68 5.29
CA GLY A 133 2.50 4.18 5.55
C GLY A 133 2.01 3.83 6.96
N THR A 134 2.25 2.59 7.40
CA THR A 134 1.89 2.14 8.75
C THR A 134 2.71 2.90 9.81
N ASP A 135 4.03 3.07 9.58
CA ASP A 135 4.90 3.80 10.52
C ASP A 135 4.49 5.27 10.67
N LYS A 136 4.26 5.96 9.55
CA LYS A 136 3.85 7.39 9.59
C LYS A 136 2.54 7.57 10.35
N ALA A 137 1.57 6.66 10.17
CA ALA A 137 0.32 6.70 10.92
C ALA A 137 0.54 6.39 12.41
N LEU A 138 1.42 5.45 12.73
CA LEU A 138 1.78 5.10 14.09
C LEU A 138 2.43 6.28 14.83
N VAL A 139 3.41 6.94 14.18
CA VAL A 139 4.08 8.14 14.74
C VAL A 139 3.11 9.29 14.97
N ASN A 140 2.09 9.44 14.13
CA ASN A 140 1.05 10.47 14.29
C ASN A 140 -0.04 10.08 15.30
N GLY A 141 0.09 8.95 16.01
CA GLY A 141 -0.80 8.55 17.11
C GLY A 141 -2.18 8.08 16.65
N TYR A 142 -2.29 7.51 15.44
CA TYR A 142 -3.55 6.92 14.98
C TYR A 142 -3.80 5.56 15.64
N LEU A 143 -5.08 5.15 15.68
CA LEU A 143 -5.49 3.85 16.18
C LEU A 143 -4.87 2.70 15.36
N PRO A 144 -4.65 1.51 15.95
CA PRO A 144 -4.05 0.35 15.28
C PRO A 144 -4.68 0.01 13.93
N ALA A 145 -6.02 -0.04 13.86
CA ALA A 145 -6.74 -0.30 12.63
C ALA A 145 -6.50 0.79 11.56
N SER A 146 -6.42 2.05 11.98
CA SER A 146 -6.11 3.17 11.08
C SER A 146 -4.67 3.11 10.59
N CYS A 147 -3.71 2.71 11.44
CA CYS A 147 -2.31 2.53 11.02
C CYS A 147 -2.18 1.47 9.94
N VAL A 148 -2.83 0.31 10.12
CA VAL A 148 -2.86 -0.76 9.12
C VAL A 148 -3.53 -0.28 7.84
N LEU A 149 -4.68 0.41 7.94
CA LEU A 149 -5.37 0.96 6.78
C LEU A 149 -4.49 1.94 5.99
N MET A 150 -3.78 2.84 6.69
CA MET A 150 -2.86 3.78 6.03
C MET A 150 -1.71 3.06 5.34
N GLY A 151 -1.18 1.99 5.93
CA GLY A 151 -0.18 1.15 5.28
C GLY A 151 -0.71 0.51 3.99
N ILE A 152 -1.91 -0.07 4.04
CA ILE A 152 -2.56 -0.66 2.86
C ILE A 152 -2.76 0.39 1.78
N MET A 153 -3.40 1.52 2.13
CA MET A 153 -3.70 2.60 1.18
C MET A 153 -2.43 3.20 0.56
N THR A 154 -1.35 3.33 1.34
CA THR A 154 -0.06 3.79 0.82
C THR A 154 0.55 2.76 -0.13
N GLY A 155 0.54 1.49 0.26
CA GLY A 155 1.13 0.39 -0.51
C GLY A 155 0.47 0.18 -1.86
N VAL A 156 -0.86 0.18 -1.90
CA VAL A 156 -1.60 -0.06 -3.14
C VAL A 156 -1.95 1.22 -3.90
N GLY A 157 -1.89 2.38 -3.24
CA GLY A 157 -2.39 3.66 -3.76
C GLY A 157 -1.71 4.09 -5.06
N GLY A 158 -0.38 3.98 -5.15
CA GLY A 158 0.36 4.30 -6.37
C GLY A 158 -0.05 3.45 -7.57
N GLY A 159 -0.18 2.12 -7.36
CA GLY A 159 -0.65 1.18 -8.38
C GLY A 159 -2.12 1.42 -8.76
N MET A 160 -2.97 1.72 -7.79
CA MET A 160 -4.38 2.04 -8.03
C MET A 160 -4.53 3.31 -8.86
N LEU A 161 -3.83 4.38 -8.51
CA LEU A 161 -3.83 5.61 -9.31
C LEU A 161 -3.34 5.35 -10.73
N ARG A 162 -2.22 4.63 -10.87
CA ARG A 162 -1.70 4.24 -12.20
C ARG A 162 -2.77 3.56 -13.04
N ASP A 163 -3.42 2.53 -12.50
CA ASP A 163 -4.42 1.75 -13.24
C ASP A 163 -5.61 2.65 -13.64
N VAL A 164 -6.09 3.52 -12.74
CA VAL A 164 -7.16 4.50 -13.02
C VAL A 164 -6.75 5.48 -14.13
N PHE A 165 -5.55 6.06 -14.07
CA PHE A 165 -5.07 6.97 -15.11
C PHE A 165 -4.89 6.29 -16.48
N LEU A 166 -4.62 4.99 -16.49
CA LEU A 166 -4.51 4.20 -17.71
C LEU A 166 -5.86 3.66 -18.21
N GLY A 167 -6.96 3.93 -17.49
CA GLY A 167 -8.30 3.46 -17.83
C GLY A 167 -8.53 1.98 -17.54
N ASP A 168 -7.67 1.37 -16.72
CA ASP A 168 -7.80 -0.01 -16.32
C ASP A 168 -8.58 -0.15 -15.00
N VAL A 169 -9.17 -1.32 -14.79
CA VAL A 169 -9.69 -1.66 -13.46
C VAL A 169 -8.51 -1.90 -12.53
N PRO A 170 -8.42 -1.20 -11.37
CA PRO A 170 -7.31 -1.37 -10.44
C PRO A 170 -7.11 -2.84 -10.02
N LYS A 171 -5.86 -3.30 -10.00
CA LYS A 171 -5.49 -4.69 -9.65
C LYS A 171 -6.02 -5.14 -8.31
N ILE A 172 -6.22 -4.21 -7.37
CA ILE A 172 -6.79 -4.50 -6.05
C ILE A 172 -8.24 -5.03 -6.12
N PHE A 173 -9.00 -4.63 -7.14
CA PHE A 173 -10.39 -5.05 -7.36
C PHE A 173 -10.52 -6.18 -8.37
N GLN A 174 -9.45 -6.49 -9.10
CA GLN A 174 -9.47 -7.61 -10.02
C GLN A 174 -9.35 -8.93 -9.27
N ARG A 175 -9.92 -9.98 -9.85
CA ARG A 175 -9.67 -11.35 -9.41
C ARG A 175 -8.19 -11.68 -9.66
N SER A 176 -7.37 -11.44 -8.66
CA SER A 176 -5.93 -11.63 -8.73
C SER A 176 -5.43 -12.50 -7.57
N ASN A 177 -4.18 -12.91 -7.67
CA ASN A 177 -3.52 -13.71 -6.65
C ASN A 177 -3.27 -12.89 -5.37
N LEU A 178 -4.30 -12.73 -4.54
CA LEU A 178 -4.26 -12.17 -3.18
C LEU A 178 -3.47 -10.83 -3.02
N TYR A 179 -3.46 -9.98 -4.07
CA TYR A 179 -2.64 -8.75 -4.09
C TYR A 179 -2.89 -7.84 -2.86
N ALA A 180 -4.16 -7.55 -2.59
CA ALA A 180 -4.56 -6.74 -1.43
C ALA A 180 -4.23 -7.42 -0.10
N LEU A 181 -4.41 -8.75 0.00
CA LEU A 181 -4.12 -9.49 1.22
C LEU A 181 -2.63 -9.50 1.56
N CYS A 182 -1.74 -9.45 0.56
CA CYS A 182 -0.30 -9.32 0.80
C CYS A 182 0.03 -7.95 1.43
N ALA A 183 -0.59 -6.87 0.97
CA ALA A 183 -0.42 -5.54 1.57
C ALA A 183 -0.98 -5.49 3.01
N ILE A 184 -2.15 -6.10 3.25
CA ILE A 184 -2.73 -6.23 4.59
C ILE A 184 -1.78 -6.99 5.52
N GLY A 185 -1.31 -8.17 5.08
CA GLY A 185 -0.39 -9.01 5.86
C GLY A 185 0.89 -8.27 6.23
N GLY A 186 1.47 -7.52 5.28
CA GLY A 186 2.64 -6.69 5.53
C GLY A 186 2.39 -5.57 6.54
N ALA A 187 1.32 -4.80 6.38
CA ALA A 187 0.98 -3.70 7.27
C ALA A 187 0.68 -4.19 8.71
N VAL A 188 -0.06 -5.30 8.85
CA VAL A 188 -0.31 -5.94 10.15
C VAL A 188 0.99 -6.42 10.78
N THR A 189 1.86 -7.06 10.01
CA THR A 189 3.15 -7.55 10.49
C THR A 189 4.03 -6.39 10.98
N TYR A 190 4.08 -5.29 10.24
CA TYR A 190 4.82 -4.10 10.65
C TYR A 190 4.29 -3.56 11.98
N TRP A 191 2.97 -3.34 12.06
CA TRP A 191 2.35 -2.81 13.26
C TRP A 191 2.62 -3.71 14.49
N PHE A 192 2.42 -5.02 14.33
CA PHE A 192 2.64 -5.98 15.40
C PHE A 192 4.11 -6.01 15.85
N ALA A 193 5.05 -6.03 14.92
CA ALA A 193 6.48 -6.06 15.22
C ALA A 193 6.95 -4.78 15.91
N ALA A 194 6.48 -3.61 15.45
CA ALA A 194 6.88 -2.31 15.99
C ALA A 194 6.24 -1.99 17.35
N VAL A 195 4.99 -2.43 17.58
CA VAL A 195 4.23 -2.06 18.79
C VAL A 195 4.23 -3.16 19.83
N SER A 196 3.92 -4.41 19.43
CA SER A 196 3.74 -5.50 20.39
C SER A 196 5.02 -6.22 20.73
N ALA A 197 5.96 -6.33 19.78
CA ALA A 197 7.24 -7.01 19.97
C ALA A 197 8.39 -6.04 20.29
N ASP A 198 8.14 -4.72 20.28
CA ASP A 198 9.13 -3.65 20.54
C ASP A 198 10.44 -3.82 19.73
N ILE A 199 10.30 -4.33 18.50
CA ILE A 199 11.41 -4.56 17.60
C ILE A 199 11.82 -3.24 16.95
N ASN A 200 13.12 -3.02 16.76
CA ASN A 200 13.61 -1.86 16.02
C ASN A 200 12.88 -1.73 14.68
N LYS A 201 12.41 -0.52 14.36
CA LYS A 201 11.55 -0.24 13.19
C LYS A 201 12.14 -0.69 11.86
N VAL A 202 13.48 -0.67 11.71
CA VAL A 202 14.15 -1.16 10.52
C VAL A 202 13.97 -2.68 10.37
N TRP A 203 14.09 -3.44 11.47
CA TRP A 203 13.83 -4.88 11.45
C TRP A 203 12.34 -5.20 11.25
N ALA A 204 11.45 -4.41 11.85
CA ALA A 204 10.01 -4.53 11.61
C ALA A 204 9.66 -4.30 10.13
N MET A 205 10.33 -3.32 9.48
CA MET A 205 10.17 -3.07 8.05
C MET A 205 10.70 -4.25 7.21
N LEU A 206 11.88 -4.77 7.51
CA LEU A 206 12.42 -5.93 6.80
C LEU A 206 11.49 -7.15 6.93
N LEU A 207 10.91 -7.35 8.11
CA LEU A 207 9.94 -8.41 8.34
C LEU A 207 8.65 -8.18 7.53
N CYS A 208 8.13 -6.94 7.51
CA CYS A 208 7.01 -6.55 6.66
C CYS A 208 7.28 -6.88 5.19
N VAL A 209 8.43 -6.47 4.67
CA VAL A 209 8.84 -6.72 3.28
C VAL A 209 8.93 -8.22 3.01
N ALA A 210 9.57 -8.97 3.90
CA ALA A 210 9.71 -10.43 3.76
C ALA A 210 8.36 -11.14 3.76
N VAL A 211 7.44 -10.77 4.66
CA VAL A 211 6.09 -11.35 4.73
C VAL A 211 5.28 -11.00 3.49
N THR A 212 5.29 -9.74 3.06
CA THR A 212 4.54 -9.29 1.87
C THR A 212 5.01 -10.03 0.62
N ILE A 213 6.32 -10.09 0.39
CA ILE A 213 6.92 -10.82 -0.75
C ILE A 213 6.66 -12.32 -0.62
N GLY A 214 6.84 -12.89 0.56
CA GLY A 214 6.61 -14.30 0.83
C GLY A 214 5.16 -14.73 0.55
N MET A 215 4.17 -13.97 1.04
CA MET A 215 2.75 -14.18 0.78
C MET A 215 2.45 -14.09 -0.72
N ARG A 216 3.02 -13.11 -1.42
CA ARG A 216 2.82 -12.95 -2.86
C ARG A 216 3.39 -14.13 -3.63
N ARG A 217 4.62 -14.55 -3.30
CA ARG A 217 5.26 -15.71 -3.94
C ARG A 217 4.50 -17.00 -3.68
N TRP A 218 4.04 -17.18 -2.46
CA TRP A 218 3.20 -18.33 -2.10
C TRP A 218 1.90 -18.34 -2.90
N SER A 219 1.20 -17.18 -2.97
CA SER A 219 -0.03 -17.04 -3.74
C SER A 219 0.16 -17.34 -5.23
N LEU A 220 1.26 -16.85 -5.83
CA LEU A 220 1.58 -17.11 -7.24
C LEU A 220 1.95 -18.58 -7.48
N ARG A 221 2.74 -19.19 -6.59
CA ARG A 221 3.19 -20.59 -6.74
C ARG A 221 2.04 -21.58 -6.68
N TYR A 222 1.08 -21.35 -5.80
CA TYR A 222 -0.09 -22.23 -5.61
C TYR A 222 -1.32 -21.74 -6.36
N ASN A 223 -1.21 -20.68 -7.16
CA ASN A 223 -2.29 -20.06 -7.91
C ASN A 223 -3.55 -19.78 -7.04
N VAL A 224 -3.31 -19.33 -5.79
CA VAL A 224 -4.38 -19.01 -4.85
C VAL A 224 -5.01 -17.70 -5.28
N MET A 225 -6.20 -17.78 -5.86
CA MET A 225 -6.97 -16.62 -6.31
C MET A 225 -7.94 -16.16 -5.21
N SER A 226 -8.24 -14.88 -5.19
CA SER A 226 -9.30 -14.33 -4.36
C SER A 226 -10.64 -14.99 -4.74
N PRO A 227 -11.45 -15.46 -3.77
CA PRO A 227 -12.75 -16.08 -4.05
C PRO A 227 -13.66 -15.08 -4.76
N ALA A 228 -14.12 -15.43 -5.97
CA ALA A 228 -15.01 -14.58 -6.76
C ALA A 228 -16.50 -14.81 -6.44
N ASP A 229 -16.86 -16.01 -6.00
CA ASP A 229 -18.24 -16.42 -5.76
C ASP A 229 -18.36 -17.22 -4.45
N VAL A 230 -18.67 -16.53 -3.36
CA VAL A 230 -19.20 -17.18 -2.17
C VAL A 230 -20.73 -17.09 -2.22
N ASN A 231 -21.36 -18.02 -2.95
CA ASN A 231 -22.82 -18.11 -2.97
C ASN A 231 -23.32 -18.69 -1.63
N LEU A 232 -23.56 -17.80 -0.68
CA LEU A 232 -24.20 -18.12 0.61
C LEU A 232 -25.73 -18.28 0.50
N SER A 233 -26.30 -18.12 -0.71
CA SER A 233 -27.75 -18.21 -0.93
C SER A 233 -28.10 -19.35 -1.89
N PRO A 234 -28.27 -20.60 -1.40
CA PRO A 234 -28.65 -21.73 -2.23
C PRO A 234 -30.14 -21.71 -2.69
N HIS A 235 -30.92 -20.76 -2.23
CA HIS A 235 -32.39 -20.81 -2.43
C HIS A 235 -32.94 -20.00 -3.62
N VAL A 236 -32.18 -19.12 -4.25
CA VAL A 236 -32.72 -18.25 -5.32
C VAL A 236 -32.69 -18.93 -6.71
N LYS A 237 -31.88 -19.94 -6.94
CA LYS A 237 -31.82 -20.63 -8.25
C LYS A 237 -33.03 -21.47 -8.64
N ARG A 238 -33.94 -21.79 -7.72
CA ARG A 238 -35.11 -22.65 -8.01
C ARG A 238 -36.36 -21.93 -8.53
N GLN A 239 -36.42 -20.61 -8.43
CA GLN A 239 -37.64 -19.89 -8.86
C GLN A 239 -37.59 -19.36 -10.30
N VAL A 240 -36.40 -19.12 -10.88
CA VAL A 240 -36.30 -18.56 -12.24
C VAL A 240 -36.63 -19.60 -13.33
N HIS A 241 -36.47 -20.90 -13.06
CA HIS A 241 -36.80 -21.97 -14.03
C HIS A 241 -38.29 -22.39 -14.03
N ARG A 242 -39.15 -21.75 -13.23
CA ARG A 242 -40.59 -22.03 -13.23
C ARG A 242 -41.46 -20.99 -13.94
N ILE A 243 -40.84 -19.91 -14.47
CA ILE A 243 -41.55 -18.79 -15.11
C ILE A 243 -41.13 -18.65 -16.61
N ALA A 244 -40.25 -19.50 -17.10
CA ALA A 244 -39.96 -19.69 -18.52
C ALA A 244 -40.54 -21.07 -18.93
#